data_331587a13d351ac2a37eb89c4b860ba0
#
_entry.id   331587a13d351ac2a37eb89c4b860ba0
#
_cell.length_a   1.000
_cell.length_b   1.000
_cell.length_c   1.000
_cell.angle_alpha   90.00
_cell.angle_beta   90.00
_cell.angle_gamma   90.00
#
_symmetry.space_group_name_H-M   'P 1'
#
loop_
_entity.id
_entity.type
_entity.pdbx_description
1 polymer ?
#
loop_
_entity_poly.entity_id
_entity_poly.type
_entity_poly.pdbx_seq_one_letter_code
_entity_poly.pdbx_strand_id
1 'polypeptide(L)'
;MLRIRIVIACLLAAAPGPVAASGHGPVFGGAPPTLGRGTWQLDQAWMGRLGQGSNDDEQMLRTMLSVGITEDLQISGSLPITLNSGIYMTSGRTMAMMSSNQDVEAILGWRFQRRAVGAGARLESTVFVGGAVPLQEFRPDGMLAAPSFYASVATGYASRAHYFWVGGGYQYFGERQGDQMGDTVFFSAVYGYRPPFLRVDYPKPDLRFFVEAVGEHTARGIHHGFEYFLSGGDSVLIGPTALLLYKQYGLEAGMLFPVYQQKNLQPDEKFRFGVNFTYFFWRR
;
A
#
# COMPACT_ATOMS: atom_id res chain seq x y z
N MET A 1 28.86 -11.30 0.40
CA MET A 1 28.49 -10.19 -0.52
C MET A 1 28.41 -10.57 -2.01
N LEU A 2 29.03 -11.64 -2.48
CA LEU A 2 29.02 -12.03 -3.90
C LEU A 2 27.71 -12.71 -4.36
N ARG A 3 27.02 -13.43 -3.47
CA ARG A 3 25.79 -14.18 -3.80
C ARG A 3 24.55 -13.33 -4.06
N ILE A 4 24.48 -12.12 -3.50
CA ILE A 4 23.35 -11.18 -3.70
C ILE A 4 23.41 -10.54 -5.09
N ARG A 5 24.60 -10.31 -5.64
CA ARG A 5 24.78 -9.71 -6.99
C ARG A 5 24.30 -10.62 -8.13
N ILE A 6 24.35 -11.94 -7.95
CA ILE A 6 23.93 -12.92 -8.97
C ILE A 6 22.41 -13.00 -9.08
N VAL A 7 21.67 -12.85 -7.97
CA VAL A 7 20.20 -12.88 -7.98
C VAL A 7 19.62 -11.65 -8.69
N ILE A 8 20.22 -10.48 -8.50
CA ILE A 8 19.78 -9.22 -9.17
C ILE A 8 20.09 -9.28 -10.68
N ALA A 9 21.21 -9.88 -11.10
CA ALA A 9 21.58 -9.97 -12.51
C ALA A 9 20.70 -10.95 -13.31
N CYS A 10 20.20 -12.02 -12.71
CA CYS A 10 19.31 -12.99 -13.38
C CYS A 10 17.88 -12.46 -13.59
N LEU A 11 17.41 -11.47 -12.81
CA LEU A 11 16.08 -10.85 -12.97
C LEU A 11 16.00 -9.86 -14.14
N LEU A 12 17.14 -9.37 -14.64
CA LEU A 12 17.20 -8.38 -15.71
C LEU A 12 17.20 -8.96 -17.15
N ALA A 13 17.25 -10.27 -17.30
CA ALA A 13 17.46 -10.94 -18.61
C ALA A 13 16.17 -11.44 -19.30
N ALA A 14 14.97 -11.20 -18.76
CA ALA A 14 13.71 -11.64 -19.38
C ALA A 14 13.29 -10.66 -20.51
N ALA A 15 13.36 -11.10 -21.77
CA ALA A 15 12.93 -10.32 -22.93
C ALA A 15 11.43 -9.99 -22.89
N PRO A 16 11.03 -8.76 -23.23
CA PRO A 16 9.65 -8.28 -23.10
C PRO A 16 8.75 -8.71 -24.25
N GLY A 17 7.58 -9.27 -23.93
CA GLY A 17 6.42 -9.28 -24.80
C GLY A 17 5.62 -7.97 -24.66
N PRO A 18 4.66 -7.66 -25.56
CA PRO A 18 3.86 -6.43 -25.44
C PRO A 18 3.00 -6.45 -24.19
N VAL A 19 3.22 -5.48 -23.33
CA VAL A 19 2.60 -5.34 -22.02
C VAL A 19 1.50 -4.32 -22.06
N ALA A 20 0.26 -4.75 -21.81
CA ALA A 20 -0.76 -3.84 -21.35
C ALA A 20 -0.56 -3.66 -19.83
N ALA A 21 0.13 -2.59 -19.45
CA ALA A 21 0.27 -2.23 -18.04
C ALA A 21 -1.12 -1.85 -17.50
N SER A 22 -1.77 -2.78 -16.84
CA SER A 22 -2.97 -2.52 -16.06
C SER A 22 -2.63 -2.88 -14.62
N GLY A 23 -2.73 -1.97 -13.70
CA GLY A 23 -2.63 -2.32 -12.30
C GLY A 23 -1.83 -1.41 -11.41
N HIS A 24 -1.24 -0.30 -11.91
CA HIS A 24 -0.66 0.67 -11.01
C HIS A 24 -1.67 1.71 -10.61
N GLY A 25 -1.75 1.83 -9.32
CA GLY A 25 -2.56 2.77 -8.60
C GLY A 25 -1.75 3.89 -7.97
N PRO A 26 -2.36 4.58 -7.05
CA PRO A 26 -1.78 5.59 -6.20
C PRO A 26 -0.77 4.97 -5.21
N VAL A 27 0.09 5.82 -4.63
CA VAL A 27 1.13 5.39 -3.67
C VAL A 27 0.51 4.91 -2.35
N PHE A 28 -0.50 5.62 -1.86
CA PHE A 28 -1.08 5.38 -0.53
C PHE A 28 -2.53 4.89 -0.59
N GLY A 29 -3.33 5.39 -1.53
CA GLY A 29 -4.73 5.05 -1.64
C GLY A 29 -5.00 3.70 -2.29
N GLY A 30 -6.20 3.17 -2.11
CA GLY A 30 -6.67 1.95 -2.76
C GLY A 30 -7.03 2.16 -4.22
N ALA A 31 -6.62 1.23 -5.07
CA ALA A 31 -7.01 1.18 -6.48
C ALA A 31 -7.68 -0.15 -6.83
N PRO A 32 -8.77 -0.12 -7.61
CA PRO A 32 -9.49 -1.34 -7.98
C PRO A 32 -8.84 -2.22 -9.06
N PRO A 33 -7.90 -1.76 -9.92
CA PRO A 33 -7.33 -2.63 -10.95
C PRO A 33 -6.59 -3.83 -10.36
N THR A 34 -6.78 -5.01 -10.96
CA THR A 34 -6.05 -6.26 -10.67
C THR A 34 -5.10 -6.58 -11.80
N LEU A 35 -4.09 -7.42 -11.51
CA LEU A 35 -3.19 -7.94 -12.53
C LEU A 35 -3.92 -8.90 -13.46
N GLY A 36 -3.63 -8.82 -14.76
CA GLY A 36 -4.12 -9.79 -15.74
C GLY A 36 -3.55 -11.18 -15.51
N ARG A 37 -4.24 -12.20 -16.00
CA ARG A 37 -3.85 -13.61 -15.84
C ARG A 37 -2.42 -13.86 -16.29
N GLY A 38 -1.64 -14.51 -15.43
CA GLY A 38 -0.24 -14.89 -15.68
C GLY A 38 0.74 -13.72 -15.62
N THR A 39 0.29 -12.51 -15.33
CA THR A 39 1.16 -11.36 -15.08
C THR A 39 1.70 -11.43 -13.66
N TRP A 40 2.99 -11.19 -13.53
CA TRP A 40 3.68 -11.05 -12.26
C TRP A 40 4.13 -9.61 -12.07
N GLN A 41 4.14 -9.17 -10.83
CA GLN A 41 4.59 -7.85 -10.43
C GLN A 41 5.48 -7.96 -9.21
N LEU A 42 6.66 -7.37 -9.28
CA LEU A 42 7.57 -7.22 -8.16
C LEU A 42 7.64 -5.73 -7.80
N ASP A 43 7.28 -5.41 -6.58
CA ASP A 43 7.39 -4.06 -6.02
C ASP A 43 8.48 -4.01 -4.97
N GLN A 44 9.25 -2.93 -5.01
CA GLN A 44 10.22 -2.57 -3.99
C GLN A 44 9.92 -1.16 -3.52
N ALA A 45 9.36 -1.03 -2.34
CA ALA A 45 8.98 0.26 -1.79
C ALA A 45 9.92 0.67 -0.64
N TRP A 46 10.29 1.95 -0.62
CA TRP A 46 10.81 2.64 0.54
C TRP A 46 9.77 3.63 1.02
N MET A 47 9.37 3.51 2.26
CA MET A 47 8.30 4.30 2.81
C MET A 47 8.55 4.59 4.28
N GLY A 48 7.89 5.63 4.78
CA GLY A 48 8.00 6.00 6.17
C GLY A 48 7.10 7.16 6.55
N ARG A 49 7.10 7.42 7.83
CA ARG A 49 6.49 8.59 8.45
C ARG A 49 7.52 9.28 9.33
N LEU A 50 7.52 10.60 9.30
CA LEU A 50 8.38 11.40 10.12
C LEU A 50 7.55 12.11 11.19
N GLY A 51 7.99 11.99 12.43
CA GLY A 51 7.38 12.64 13.58
C GLY A 51 7.96 14.00 13.91
N GLN A 52 7.60 14.55 15.06
CA GLN A 52 8.12 15.84 15.53
C GLN A 52 9.47 15.72 16.22
N GLY A 53 9.77 14.57 16.82
CA GLY A 53 11.05 14.25 17.45
C GLY A 53 11.94 13.37 16.58
N SER A 54 13.25 13.36 16.85
CA SER A 54 14.21 12.54 16.11
C SER A 54 14.02 11.03 16.33
N ASN A 55 13.34 10.63 17.40
CA ASN A 55 13.04 9.23 17.73
C ASN A 55 11.65 8.79 17.24
N ASP A 56 10.93 9.70 16.59
CA ASP A 56 9.55 9.46 16.14
C ASP A 56 9.48 9.04 14.67
N ASP A 57 10.63 8.89 14.03
CA ASP A 57 10.70 8.52 12.62
C ASP A 57 10.59 6.99 12.46
N GLU A 58 9.69 6.57 11.57
CA GLU A 58 9.58 5.18 11.15
C GLU A 58 9.88 5.06 9.66
N GLN A 59 10.75 4.14 9.29
CA GLN A 59 11.09 3.87 7.90
C GLN A 59 11.17 2.37 7.65
N MET A 60 10.68 1.95 6.50
CA MET A 60 10.73 0.55 6.08
C MET A 60 11.04 0.40 4.59
N LEU A 61 11.67 -0.70 4.26
CA LEU A 61 11.70 -1.26 2.91
C LEU A 61 10.68 -2.39 2.85
N ARG A 62 9.87 -2.41 1.80
CA ARG A 62 8.91 -3.48 1.57
C ARG A 62 9.12 -4.09 0.20
N THR A 63 9.26 -5.40 0.16
CA THR A 63 9.23 -6.18 -1.07
C THR A 63 7.87 -6.86 -1.19
N MET A 64 7.16 -6.65 -2.30
CA MET A 64 5.90 -7.34 -2.57
C MET A 64 5.96 -8.06 -3.92
N LEU A 65 5.51 -9.30 -3.93
CA LEU A 65 5.32 -10.09 -5.14
C LEU A 65 3.84 -10.36 -5.33
N SER A 66 3.34 -10.02 -6.52
CA SER A 66 1.92 -10.22 -6.88
C SER A 66 1.81 -11.04 -8.15
N VAL A 67 0.73 -11.82 -8.27
CA VAL A 67 0.43 -12.61 -9.47
C VAL A 67 -1.06 -12.57 -9.78
N GLY A 68 -1.39 -12.32 -11.05
CA GLY A 68 -2.74 -12.46 -11.60
C GLY A 68 -3.05 -13.94 -11.85
N ILE A 69 -3.98 -14.49 -11.09
CA ILE A 69 -4.46 -15.88 -11.25
C ILE A 69 -5.46 -15.96 -12.39
N THR A 70 -6.39 -15.02 -12.41
CA THR A 70 -7.33 -14.79 -13.50
C THR A 70 -7.29 -13.31 -13.90
N GLU A 71 -8.14 -12.88 -14.82
CA GLU A 71 -8.28 -11.44 -15.16
C GLU A 71 -8.79 -10.60 -13.97
N ASP A 72 -9.48 -11.24 -13.02
CA ASP A 72 -10.16 -10.57 -11.92
C ASP A 72 -9.70 -11.04 -10.53
N LEU A 73 -8.76 -11.98 -10.46
CA LEU A 73 -8.24 -12.52 -9.20
C LEU A 73 -6.73 -12.44 -9.14
N GLN A 74 -6.19 -11.81 -8.09
CA GLN A 74 -4.76 -11.74 -7.82
C GLN A 74 -4.43 -12.19 -6.41
N ILE A 75 -3.22 -12.69 -6.23
CA ILE A 75 -2.61 -12.98 -4.94
C ILE A 75 -1.33 -12.15 -4.83
N SER A 76 -1.09 -11.60 -3.65
CA SER A 76 0.13 -10.86 -3.33
C SER A 76 0.70 -11.34 -2.00
N GLY A 77 2.02 -11.35 -1.91
CA GLY A 77 2.73 -11.57 -0.65
C GLY A 77 3.72 -10.45 -0.42
N SER A 78 3.82 -9.93 0.80
CA SER A 78 4.74 -8.85 1.13
C SER A 78 5.63 -9.17 2.32
N LEU A 79 6.87 -8.71 2.24
CA LEU A 79 7.89 -8.82 3.27
C LEU A 79 8.42 -7.42 3.57
N PRO A 80 8.09 -6.83 4.72
CA PRO A 80 8.64 -5.57 5.19
C PRO A 80 9.97 -5.80 5.92
N ILE A 81 10.87 -4.82 5.80
CA ILE A 81 12.13 -4.73 6.56
C ILE A 81 12.17 -3.34 7.17
N THR A 82 12.07 -3.25 8.48
CA THR A 82 12.16 -1.97 9.20
C THR A 82 13.60 -1.49 9.20
N LEU A 83 13.80 -0.26 8.77
CA LEU A 83 15.09 0.43 8.81
C LEU A 83 15.26 1.24 10.11
N ASN A 84 14.17 1.84 10.56
CA ASN A 84 14.06 2.56 11.82
C ASN A 84 12.64 2.37 12.36
N SER A 85 12.50 2.02 13.63
CA SER A 85 11.22 1.86 14.31
C SER A 85 11.02 3.03 15.27
N GLY A 86 10.16 3.97 14.90
CA GLY A 86 9.66 4.98 15.84
C GLY A 86 8.73 4.36 16.88
N ILE A 87 8.42 5.14 17.92
CA ILE A 87 7.50 4.76 19.01
C ILE A 87 6.04 4.90 18.55
N TYR A 88 5.72 4.56 17.31
CA TYR A 88 4.34 4.60 16.83
C TYR A 88 3.62 3.30 17.17
N MET A 89 2.60 3.44 17.99
CA MET A 89 1.70 2.35 18.38
C MET A 89 0.50 2.19 17.47
N THR A 90 0.39 3.02 16.46
CA THR A 90 -0.69 2.95 15.49
C THR A 90 -0.19 2.30 14.22
N SER A 91 -0.90 1.30 13.82
CA SER A 91 -0.75 0.74 12.51
C SER A 91 -1.32 1.71 11.48
N GLY A 92 -0.53 2.60 10.91
CA GLY A 92 -0.98 3.38 9.77
C GLY A 92 -1.10 2.49 8.54
N ARG A 93 -2.16 1.68 8.44
CA ARG A 93 -2.46 0.97 7.21
C ARG A 93 -3.16 1.89 6.24
N THR A 94 -2.52 2.21 5.17
CA THR A 94 -3.19 2.66 3.96
C THR A 94 -3.41 1.47 3.03
N MET A 95 -4.48 1.50 2.22
CA MET A 95 -5.00 0.34 1.52
C MET A 95 -4.03 -0.38 0.60
N ALA A 96 -3.04 0.29 0.05
CA ALA A 96 -2.27 -0.29 -1.03
C ALA A 96 -0.86 -0.73 -0.64
N MET A 97 -0.15 0.04 0.16
CA MET A 97 1.29 -0.12 0.25
C MET A 97 1.87 -0.12 1.66
N MET A 98 1.10 0.21 2.66
CA MET A 98 1.59 0.22 4.02
C MET A 98 1.05 -0.97 4.81
N SER A 99 1.85 -1.98 4.93
CA SER A 99 1.80 -2.80 6.12
C SER A 99 2.40 -1.97 7.25
N SER A 100 1.57 -1.75 8.23
CA SER A 100 2.01 -1.18 9.46
C SER A 100 2.69 -2.27 10.24
N ASN A 101 3.76 -2.36 10.57
CA ASN A 101 4.46 -3.38 11.32
C ASN A 101 5.27 -4.32 10.43
N GLN A 102 6.22 -4.90 11.01
CA GLN A 102 7.19 -5.83 10.44
C GLN A 102 6.57 -7.22 10.17
N ASP A 103 5.36 -7.25 9.63
CA ASP A 103 4.59 -8.47 9.48
C ASP A 103 4.64 -8.95 8.02
N VAL A 104 4.82 -10.24 7.81
CA VAL A 104 4.64 -10.86 6.49
C VAL A 104 3.17 -10.92 6.18
N GLU A 105 2.78 -10.42 5.02
CA GLU A 105 1.37 -10.41 4.59
C GLU A 105 1.11 -11.29 3.39
N ALA A 106 -0.08 -11.86 3.36
CA ALA A 106 -0.69 -12.45 2.16
C ALA A 106 -2.02 -11.76 1.88
N ILE A 107 -2.24 -11.41 0.61
CA ILE A 107 -3.40 -10.62 0.18
C ILE A 107 -4.04 -11.31 -1.02
N LEU A 108 -5.36 -11.48 -0.97
CA LEU A 108 -6.19 -11.88 -2.10
C LEU A 108 -7.00 -10.68 -2.56
N GLY A 109 -6.90 -10.33 -3.84
CA GLY A 109 -7.71 -9.29 -4.48
C GLY A 109 -8.65 -9.90 -5.49
N TRP A 110 -9.96 -9.64 -5.35
CA TRP A 110 -11.00 -10.07 -6.27
C TRP A 110 -11.77 -8.88 -6.83
N ARG A 111 -11.59 -8.63 -8.14
CA ARG A 111 -12.35 -7.62 -8.87
C ARG A 111 -13.70 -8.19 -9.29
N PHE A 112 -14.72 -7.89 -8.50
CA PHE A 112 -16.08 -8.39 -8.70
C PHE A 112 -16.89 -7.55 -9.69
N GLN A 113 -16.43 -6.34 -10.03
CA GLN A 113 -17.09 -5.47 -11.00
C GLN A 113 -16.06 -4.87 -11.96
N ARG A 114 -16.36 -4.98 -13.26
CA ARG A 114 -15.65 -4.29 -14.33
C ARG A 114 -16.66 -3.93 -15.41
N ARG A 115 -16.90 -2.63 -15.62
CA ARG A 115 -17.87 -2.12 -16.59
C ARG A 115 -17.23 -1.03 -17.44
N ALA A 116 -17.30 -1.16 -18.76
CA ALA A 116 -16.98 -0.07 -19.68
C ALA A 116 -18.11 0.98 -19.62
N VAL A 117 -17.76 2.23 -19.39
CA VAL A 117 -18.70 3.36 -19.25
C VAL A 117 -18.48 4.43 -20.34
N GLY A 118 -17.57 4.17 -21.27
CA GLY A 118 -17.24 5.05 -22.40
C GLY A 118 -16.01 4.56 -23.14
N ALA A 119 -15.67 5.21 -24.24
CA ALA A 119 -14.46 4.90 -25.00
C ALA A 119 -13.21 5.17 -24.15
N GLY A 120 -12.50 4.09 -23.75
CA GLY A 120 -11.32 4.17 -22.89
C GLY A 120 -11.63 4.55 -21.45
N ALA A 121 -12.88 4.39 -21.00
CA ALA A 121 -13.31 4.65 -19.64
C ALA A 121 -13.98 3.41 -19.02
N ARG A 122 -13.69 3.15 -17.76
CA ARG A 122 -14.20 2.00 -17.03
C ARG A 122 -14.49 2.32 -15.57
N LEU A 123 -15.46 1.63 -15.02
CA LEU A 123 -15.75 1.54 -13.60
C LEU A 123 -15.33 0.16 -13.12
N GLU A 124 -14.56 0.10 -12.03
CA GLU A 124 -14.07 -1.14 -11.45
C GLU A 124 -14.28 -1.14 -9.93
N SER A 125 -14.52 -2.33 -9.38
CA SER A 125 -14.62 -2.52 -7.93
C SER A 125 -13.95 -3.83 -7.54
N THR A 126 -13.08 -3.78 -6.51
CA THR A 126 -12.28 -4.89 -6.03
C THR A 126 -12.38 -4.98 -4.52
N VAL A 127 -12.59 -6.20 -4.03
CA VAL A 127 -12.46 -6.55 -2.62
C VAL A 127 -11.06 -7.11 -2.40
N PHE A 128 -10.44 -6.73 -1.30
CA PHE A 128 -9.17 -7.29 -0.81
C PHE A 128 -9.41 -7.91 0.55
N VAL A 129 -8.89 -9.12 0.75
CA VAL A 129 -8.82 -9.78 2.05
C VAL A 129 -7.39 -10.21 2.28
N GLY A 130 -6.90 -10.05 3.49
CA GLY A 130 -5.53 -10.40 3.79
C GLY A 130 -5.32 -10.74 5.24
N GLY A 131 -4.19 -11.38 5.49
CA GLY A 131 -3.70 -11.67 6.83
C GLY A 131 -2.22 -11.38 6.92
N ALA A 132 -1.78 -11.03 8.11
CA ALA A 132 -0.39 -10.77 8.41
C ALA A 132 0.05 -11.58 9.63
N VAL A 133 1.28 -12.08 9.57
CA VAL A 133 1.92 -12.84 10.64
C VAL A 133 3.17 -12.08 11.05
N PRO A 134 3.34 -11.77 12.36
CA PRO A 134 4.49 -11.05 12.85
C PRO A 134 5.78 -11.89 12.70
N LEU A 135 6.86 -11.22 12.27
CA LEU A 135 8.19 -11.81 12.22
C LEU A 135 8.92 -11.75 13.57
N GLN A 136 8.47 -10.88 14.46
CA GLN A 136 9.06 -10.69 15.78
C GLN A 136 8.06 -11.06 16.87
N GLU A 137 8.56 -11.50 18.01
CA GLU A 137 7.72 -11.85 19.15
C GLU A 137 7.14 -10.61 19.83
N PHE A 138 7.93 -9.56 19.90
CA PHE A 138 7.56 -8.29 20.53
C PHE A 138 7.53 -7.15 19.49
N ARG A 139 6.60 -6.25 19.65
CA ARG A 139 6.56 -4.98 18.92
C ARG A 139 7.50 -3.95 19.57
N PRO A 140 7.82 -2.84 18.89
CA PRO A 140 8.69 -1.81 19.45
C PRO A 140 8.21 -1.20 20.77
N ASP A 141 6.91 -1.25 21.03
CA ASP A 141 6.27 -0.79 22.26
C ASP A 141 6.31 -1.83 23.41
N GLY A 142 6.90 -3.01 23.17
CA GLY A 142 7.01 -4.09 24.13
C GLY A 142 5.79 -5.02 24.20
N MET A 143 4.73 -4.76 23.45
CA MET A 143 3.57 -5.63 23.35
C MET A 143 3.90 -6.92 22.60
N LEU A 144 3.29 -8.03 22.99
CA LEU A 144 3.39 -9.28 22.24
C LEU A 144 2.70 -9.14 20.88
N ALA A 145 3.42 -9.52 19.83
CA ALA A 145 2.90 -9.48 18.49
C ALA A 145 1.96 -10.66 18.21
N ALA A 146 0.80 -10.38 17.62
CA ALA A 146 -0.20 -11.37 17.24
C ALA A 146 -0.55 -11.22 15.75
N PRO A 147 -1.03 -12.30 15.09
CA PRO A 147 -1.52 -12.20 13.69
C PRO A 147 -2.64 -11.17 13.55
N SER A 148 -2.73 -10.58 12.38
CA SER A 148 -3.81 -9.65 12.04
C SER A 148 -4.50 -10.06 10.74
N PHE A 149 -5.76 -9.60 10.57
CA PHE A 149 -6.56 -9.84 9.38
C PHE A 149 -7.21 -8.55 8.93
N TYR A 150 -7.39 -8.37 7.64
CA TYR A 150 -8.13 -7.23 7.13
C TYR A 150 -9.01 -7.57 5.94
N ALA A 151 -10.04 -6.75 5.75
CA ALA A 151 -10.87 -6.74 4.58
C ALA A 151 -11.09 -5.30 4.13
N SER A 152 -11.05 -5.07 2.82
CA SER A 152 -11.23 -3.74 2.25
C SER A 152 -11.89 -3.82 0.88
N VAL A 153 -12.45 -2.70 0.46
CA VAL A 153 -13.01 -2.51 -0.88
C VAL A 153 -12.45 -1.25 -1.49
N ALA A 154 -12.10 -1.32 -2.78
CA ALA A 154 -11.78 -0.16 -3.59
C ALA A 154 -12.70 -0.13 -4.80
N THR A 155 -13.23 1.04 -5.14
CA THR A 155 -14.06 1.25 -6.31
C THR A 155 -13.70 2.55 -6.99
N GLY A 156 -13.96 2.65 -8.29
CA GLY A 156 -13.79 3.92 -8.95
C GLY A 156 -13.75 3.86 -10.46
N TYR A 157 -13.65 5.05 -10.99
CA TYR A 157 -13.66 5.37 -12.41
C TYR A 157 -12.23 5.64 -12.91
N ALA A 158 -11.88 5.08 -14.04
CA ALA A 158 -10.65 5.37 -14.75
C ALA A 158 -10.94 5.66 -16.20
N SER A 159 -10.38 6.76 -16.72
CA SER A 159 -10.40 7.12 -18.14
C SER A 159 -8.99 7.38 -18.66
N ARG A 160 -8.88 7.83 -19.92
CA ARG A 160 -7.58 8.22 -20.48
C ARG A 160 -6.96 9.44 -19.82
N ALA A 161 -7.81 10.28 -19.14
CA ALA A 161 -7.41 11.57 -18.60
C ALA A 161 -7.53 11.64 -17.08
N HIS A 162 -8.56 11.04 -16.53
CA HIS A 162 -8.98 11.23 -15.14
C HIS A 162 -9.18 9.89 -14.44
N TYR A 163 -8.83 9.85 -13.18
CA TYR A 163 -8.98 8.72 -12.28
C TYR A 163 -9.66 9.21 -11.01
N PHE A 164 -10.68 8.49 -10.54
CA PHE A 164 -11.36 8.74 -9.28
C PHE A 164 -11.53 7.41 -8.58
N TRP A 165 -10.83 7.21 -7.49
CA TRP A 165 -10.91 6.00 -6.70
C TRP A 165 -11.23 6.32 -5.26
N VAL A 166 -12.06 5.52 -4.66
CA VAL A 166 -12.35 5.57 -3.22
C VAL A 166 -12.30 4.16 -2.67
N GLY A 167 -11.92 4.04 -1.43
CA GLY A 167 -11.87 2.77 -0.77
C GLY A 167 -11.85 2.89 0.73
N GLY A 168 -12.02 1.77 1.39
CA GLY A 168 -11.95 1.68 2.84
C GLY A 168 -11.99 0.23 3.31
N GLY A 169 -11.67 0.03 4.56
CA GLY A 169 -11.61 -1.28 5.15
C GLY A 169 -11.44 -1.26 6.65
N TYR A 170 -11.32 -2.46 7.17
CA TYR A 170 -11.14 -2.72 8.58
C TYR A 170 -10.01 -3.73 8.76
N GLN A 171 -9.14 -3.48 9.73
CA GLN A 171 -8.09 -4.39 10.17
C GLN A 171 -8.32 -4.78 11.62
N TYR A 172 -8.45 -6.06 11.85
CA TYR A 172 -8.52 -6.70 13.15
C TYR A 172 -7.13 -7.17 13.56
N PHE A 173 -6.75 -6.90 14.81
CA PHE A 173 -5.53 -7.42 15.41
C PHE A 173 -5.88 -8.50 16.45
N GLY A 174 -5.24 -9.67 16.32
CA GLY A 174 -5.39 -10.75 17.28
C GLY A 174 -4.85 -10.38 18.67
N GLU A 175 -5.38 -11.05 19.66
CA GLU A 175 -4.89 -10.99 21.04
C GLU A 175 -3.83 -12.07 21.28
N ARG A 176 -2.81 -11.74 22.08
CA ARG A 176 -1.83 -12.69 22.58
C ARG A 176 -1.46 -12.38 24.02
N GLN A 177 -1.83 -13.27 24.97
CA GLN A 177 -1.52 -13.19 26.40
C GLN A 177 -1.91 -11.85 27.06
N GLY A 178 -3.06 -11.30 26.68
CA GLY A 178 -3.56 -10.03 27.19
C GLY A 178 -3.03 -8.79 26.47
N ASP A 179 -2.25 -8.95 25.39
CA ASP A 179 -1.81 -7.86 24.53
C ASP A 179 -2.55 -7.90 23.20
N GLN A 180 -3.14 -6.77 22.80
CA GLN A 180 -3.83 -6.60 21.52
C GLN A 180 -3.63 -5.18 21.02
N MET A 181 -3.23 -5.01 19.79
CA MET A 181 -3.26 -3.69 19.14
C MET A 181 -4.69 -3.25 18.87
N GLY A 182 -4.93 -1.95 18.86
CA GLY A 182 -6.24 -1.41 18.53
C GLY A 182 -6.60 -1.68 17.07
N ASP A 183 -7.81 -2.17 16.86
CA ASP A 183 -8.37 -2.38 15.52
C ASP A 183 -8.45 -1.07 14.75
N THR A 184 -8.27 -1.14 13.44
CA THR A 184 -8.19 0.06 12.60
C THR A 184 -9.24 0.04 11.50
N VAL A 185 -10.05 1.11 11.43
CA VAL A 185 -10.84 1.48 10.25
C VAL A 185 -10.02 2.44 9.40
N PHE A 186 -9.95 2.22 8.10
CA PHE A 186 -9.21 3.08 7.20
C PHE A 186 -10.02 3.40 5.94
N PHE A 187 -9.74 4.56 5.34
CA PHE A 187 -10.35 4.97 4.08
C PHE A 187 -9.36 5.73 3.20
N SER A 188 -9.64 5.79 1.91
CA SER A 188 -8.87 6.59 0.96
C SER A 188 -9.76 7.18 -0.12
N ALA A 189 -9.34 8.33 -0.63
CA ALA A 189 -9.90 8.97 -1.82
C ALA A 189 -8.74 9.46 -2.69
N VAL A 190 -8.81 9.21 -3.99
CA VAL A 190 -7.76 9.51 -4.94
C VAL A 190 -8.35 10.18 -6.16
N TYR A 191 -7.82 11.32 -6.52
CA TYR A 191 -8.03 11.96 -7.81
C TYR A 191 -6.74 11.95 -8.61
N GLY A 192 -6.77 11.38 -9.81
CA GLY A 192 -5.63 11.34 -10.72
C GLY A 192 -5.90 12.10 -12.02
N TYR A 193 -4.86 12.72 -12.52
CA TYR A 193 -4.88 13.46 -13.78
C TYR A 193 -3.68 13.12 -14.67
N ARG A 194 -3.96 12.84 -15.93
CA ARG A 194 -2.98 12.62 -16.97
C ARG A 194 -3.10 13.74 -18.01
N PRO A 195 -2.19 14.74 -17.99
CA PRO A 195 -2.23 15.87 -18.89
C PRO A 195 -2.20 15.45 -20.38
N PRO A 196 -2.86 16.18 -21.29
CA PRO A 196 -2.92 15.83 -22.72
C PRO A 196 -1.56 15.63 -23.37
N PHE A 197 -0.58 16.48 -23.03
CA PHE A 197 0.79 16.43 -23.58
C PHE A 197 1.63 15.26 -23.05
N LEU A 198 1.17 14.57 -21.97
CA LEU A 198 1.77 13.36 -21.40
C LEU A 198 0.99 12.09 -21.80
N ARG A 199 -0.07 12.20 -22.58
CA ARG A 199 -0.83 11.07 -23.12
C ARG A 199 -0.15 10.52 -24.35
N VAL A 200 0.89 9.77 -24.13
CA VAL A 200 1.69 9.19 -25.21
C VAL A 200 1.41 7.70 -25.33
N ASP A 201 1.57 7.17 -26.54
CA ASP A 201 1.39 5.75 -26.79
C ASP A 201 2.64 4.96 -26.42
N TYR A 202 2.43 3.71 -26.00
CA TYR A 202 3.51 2.76 -25.77
C TYR A 202 4.45 2.70 -27.00
N PRO A 203 5.78 2.65 -26.80
CA PRO A 203 6.53 2.44 -25.55
C PRO A 203 7.03 3.72 -24.86
N LYS A 204 6.45 4.87 -25.13
CA LYS A 204 6.88 6.13 -24.51
C LYS A 204 6.51 6.18 -23.04
N PRO A 205 7.24 6.96 -22.20
CA PRO A 205 6.92 7.11 -20.77
C PRO A 205 5.54 7.71 -20.54
N ASP A 206 4.76 7.12 -19.65
CA ASP A 206 3.42 7.59 -19.23
C ASP A 206 3.52 8.15 -17.81
N LEU A 207 3.30 9.45 -17.66
CA LEU A 207 3.35 10.16 -16.37
C LEU A 207 1.94 10.57 -15.94
N ARG A 208 1.61 10.29 -14.70
CA ARG A 208 0.32 10.59 -14.06
C ARG A 208 0.56 11.27 -12.74
N PHE A 209 -0.29 12.22 -12.40
CA PHE A 209 -0.27 12.93 -11.13
C PHE A 209 -1.53 12.60 -10.35
N PHE A 210 -1.40 12.49 -9.04
CA PHE A 210 -2.53 12.24 -8.17
C PHE A 210 -2.51 13.21 -6.99
N VAL A 211 -3.70 13.46 -6.45
CA VAL A 211 -3.91 13.95 -5.10
C VAL A 211 -4.59 12.83 -4.33
N GLU A 212 -3.99 12.43 -3.24
CA GLU A 212 -4.45 11.34 -2.41
C GLU A 212 -4.84 11.85 -1.03
N ALA A 213 -5.97 11.39 -0.53
CA ALA A 213 -6.40 11.57 0.84
C ALA A 213 -6.55 10.19 1.47
N VAL A 214 -5.97 10.01 2.65
CA VAL A 214 -6.10 8.80 3.45
C VAL A 214 -6.49 9.17 4.87
N GLY A 215 -7.31 8.35 5.49
CA GLY A 215 -7.70 8.52 6.87
C GLY A 215 -7.75 7.18 7.59
N GLU A 216 -7.50 7.23 8.87
CA GLU A 216 -7.49 6.07 9.75
C GLU A 216 -8.05 6.45 11.11
N HIS A 217 -8.85 5.54 11.66
CA HIS A 217 -9.29 5.53 13.03
C HIS A 217 -8.79 4.24 13.66
N THR A 218 -7.95 4.35 14.68
CA THR A 218 -7.44 3.20 15.43
C THR A 218 -8.02 3.22 16.83
N ALA A 219 -8.68 2.14 17.23
CA ALA A 219 -9.15 1.94 18.58
C ALA A 219 -7.97 1.88 19.56
N ARG A 220 -8.23 1.98 20.84
CA ARG A 220 -7.20 1.74 21.87
C ARG A 220 -6.84 0.26 21.91
N GLY A 221 -5.57 -0.02 22.08
CA GLY A 221 -5.06 -1.37 22.31
C GLY A 221 -5.28 -1.83 23.74
N ILE A 222 -5.00 -3.10 23.98
CA ILE A 222 -4.98 -3.74 25.31
C ILE A 222 -3.53 -4.13 25.60
N HIS A 223 -3.05 -3.83 26.79
CA HIS A 223 -1.72 -4.23 27.26
C HIS A 223 -1.84 -4.88 28.64
N HIS A 224 -1.37 -6.11 28.76
CA HIS A 224 -1.53 -6.95 29.97
C HIS A 224 -2.98 -7.05 30.47
N GLY A 225 -3.96 -7.11 29.54
CA GLY A 225 -5.38 -7.20 29.84
C GLY A 225 -6.07 -5.89 30.19
N PHE A 226 -5.38 -4.75 30.12
CA PHE A 226 -5.91 -3.43 30.41
C PHE A 226 -5.90 -2.55 29.17
N GLU A 227 -6.92 -1.69 29.02
CA GLU A 227 -6.95 -0.72 27.95
C GLU A 227 -5.71 0.20 28.01
N TYR A 228 -4.98 0.26 26.89
CA TYR A 228 -3.78 1.07 26.78
C TYR A 228 -4.12 2.48 26.31
N PHE A 229 -4.34 3.37 27.26
CA PHE A 229 -4.84 4.73 27.01
C PHE A 229 -3.88 5.63 26.21
N LEU A 230 -2.60 5.24 26.08
CA LEU A 230 -1.62 5.95 25.25
C LEU A 230 -1.73 5.59 23.75
N SER A 231 -2.50 4.56 23.40
CA SER A 231 -2.68 4.07 22.03
C SER A 231 -3.97 4.59 21.38
N GLY A 232 -4.10 4.37 20.08
CA GLY A 232 -5.27 4.73 19.30
C GLY A 232 -5.31 6.21 18.90
N GLY A 233 -6.31 6.56 18.11
CA GLY A 233 -6.54 7.92 17.63
C GLY A 233 -6.94 7.98 16.16
N ASP A 234 -7.09 9.20 15.68
CA ASP A 234 -7.56 9.53 14.34
C ASP A 234 -6.52 10.30 13.57
N SER A 235 -6.43 10.04 12.28
CA SER A 235 -5.65 10.88 11.38
C SER A 235 -6.27 10.97 9.98
N VAL A 236 -6.11 12.12 9.34
CA VAL A 236 -6.41 12.35 7.93
C VAL A 236 -5.22 13.05 7.31
N LEU A 237 -4.69 12.46 6.24
CA LEU A 237 -3.55 12.99 5.51
C LEU A 237 -3.95 13.22 4.05
N ILE A 238 -3.39 14.28 3.45
CA ILE A 238 -3.61 14.62 2.04
C ILE A 238 -2.27 15.01 1.42
N GLY A 239 -2.07 14.64 0.16
CA GLY A 239 -0.86 15.09 -0.54
C GLY A 239 -0.76 14.67 -1.98
N PRO A 240 0.26 15.20 -2.68
CA PRO A 240 0.54 14.88 -4.07
C PRO A 240 1.32 13.59 -4.20
N THR A 241 1.01 12.83 -5.25
CA THR A 241 1.77 11.67 -5.67
C THR A 241 1.89 11.64 -7.19
N ALA A 242 2.86 10.89 -7.70
CA ALA A 242 3.08 10.74 -9.13
C ALA A 242 3.46 9.29 -9.47
N LEU A 243 3.06 8.87 -10.66
CA LEU A 243 3.37 7.56 -11.23
C LEU A 243 3.97 7.76 -12.61
N LEU A 244 5.15 7.20 -12.83
CA LEU A 244 5.82 7.08 -14.11
C LEU A 244 5.82 5.62 -14.55
N LEU A 245 5.24 5.31 -15.70
CA LEU A 245 5.30 4.00 -16.34
C LEU A 245 6.17 4.06 -17.60
N TYR A 246 7.11 3.15 -17.71
CA TYR A 246 7.93 3.02 -18.91
C TYR A 246 8.20 1.55 -19.22
N LYS A 247 7.62 1.06 -20.31
CA LYS A 247 7.66 -0.37 -20.67
C LYS A 247 7.14 -1.23 -19.50
N GLN A 248 7.99 -2.13 -18.97
CA GLN A 248 7.69 -3.00 -17.84
C GLN A 248 8.05 -2.41 -16.47
N TYR A 249 8.45 -1.15 -16.43
CA TYR A 249 8.86 -0.50 -15.18
C TYR A 249 7.83 0.54 -14.74
N GLY A 250 7.61 0.60 -13.45
CA GLY A 250 6.86 1.65 -12.76
C GLY A 250 7.73 2.32 -11.71
N LEU A 251 7.58 3.61 -11.56
CA LEU A 251 8.14 4.38 -10.46
C LEU A 251 7.04 5.26 -9.90
N GLU A 252 6.76 5.10 -8.64
CA GLU A 252 5.78 5.90 -7.90
C GLU A 252 6.49 6.64 -6.79
N ALA A 253 6.09 7.88 -6.56
CA ALA A 253 6.58 8.66 -5.44
C ALA A 253 5.50 9.62 -4.94
N GLY A 254 5.48 9.88 -3.64
CA GLY A 254 4.52 10.80 -3.06
C GLY A 254 4.79 11.13 -1.61
N MET A 255 4.11 12.18 -1.17
CA MET A 255 4.13 12.64 0.22
C MET A 255 2.72 13.01 0.65
N LEU A 256 2.35 12.65 1.87
CA LEU A 256 1.11 13.05 2.51
C LEU A 256 1.41 13.89 3.75
N PHE A 257 0.61 14.93 3.94
CA PHE A 257 0.69 15.83 5.08
C PHE A 257 -0.59 15.70 5.91
N PRO A 258 -0.49 15.64 7.23
CA PRO A 258 -1.65 15.57 8.08
C PRO A 258 -2.43 16.89 8.01
N VAL A 259 -3.74 16.78 7.75
CA VAL A 259 -4.70 17.89 7.83
C VAL A 259 -5.55 17.78 9.08
N TYR A 260 -5.59 16.60 9.68
CA TYR A 260 -6.21 16.35 10.97
C TYR A 260 -5.48 15.22 11.68
N GLN A 261 -5.19 15.41 12.96
CA GLN A 261 -4.65 14.39 13.85
C GLN A 261 -5.20 14.57 15.25
N GLN A 262 -5.68 13.51 15.85
CA GLN A 262 -6.05 13.42 17.25
C GLN A 262 -5.53 12.09 17.79
N LYS A 263 -4.30 12.08 18.26
CA LYS A 263 -3.63 10.89 18.75
C LYS A 263 -3.51 10.94 20.27
N ASN A 264 -3.77 9.80 20.91
CA ASN A 264 -3.70 9.70 22.38
C ASN A 264 -2.23 9.61 22.83
N LEU A 265 -1.64 10.77 23.20
CA LEU A 265 -0.26 10.91 23.70
C LEU A 265 0.85 10.32 22.79
N GLN A 266 0.53 10.00 21.56
CA GLN A 266 1.51 9.60 20.56
C GLN A 266 2.06 10.83 19.83
N PRO A 267 3.30 10.76 19.31
CA PRO A 267 3.86 11.86 18.56
C PRO A 267 3.02 12.20 17.33
N ASP A 268 2.86 13.48 17.05
CA ASP A 268 2.24 13.94 15.81
C ASP A 268 3.15 13.63 14.61
N GLU A 269 2.52 13.17 13.54
CA GLU A 269 3.18 12.95 12.27
C GLU A 269 3.33 14.27 11.51
N LYS A 270 4.53 14.58 10.99
CA LYS A 270 4.76 15.75 10.14
C LYS A 270 4.38 15.46 8.69
N PHE A 271 4.81 14.34 8.19
CA PHE A 271 4.45 13.86 6.86
C PHE A 271 4.75 12.37 6.72
N ARG A 272 4.10 11.76 5.75
CA ARG A 272 4.29 10.38 5.31
C ARG A 272 4.82 10.40 3.88
N PHE A 273 5.79 9.56 3.57
CA PHE A 273 6.33 9.46 2.22
C PHE A 273 6.36 8.03 1.72
N GLY A 274 6.37 7.87 0.40
CA GLY A 274 6.55 6.59 -0.24
C GLY A 274 7.22 6.76 -1.60
N VAL A 275 8.16 5.87 -1.89
CA VAL A 275 8.76 5.69 -3.22
C VAL A 275 8.70 4.21 -3.53
N ASN A 276 8.09 3.84 -4.63
CA ASN A 276 7.92 2.45 -5.05
C ASN A 276 8.48 2.26 -6.45
N PHE A 277 9.31 1.27 -6.61
CA PHE A 277 9.77 0.78 -7.89
C PHE A 277 9.07 -0.53 -8.20
N THR A 278 8.49 -0.65 -9.38
CA THR A 278 7.78 -1.82 -9.85
C THR A 278 8.39 -2.39 -11.11
N TYR A 279 8.42 -3.71 -11.16
CA TYR A 279 8.78 -4.47 -12.34
C TYR A 279 7.69 -5.49 -12.68
N PHE A 280 7.17 -5.38 -13.93
CA PHE A 280 6.19 -6.34 -14.46
C PHE A 280 6.86 -7.39 -15.33
N PHE A 281 6.48 -8.64 -15.17
CA PHE A 281 6.97 -9.72 -16.00
C PHE A 281 5.88 -10.78 -16.23
N TRP A 282 6.07 -11.57 -17.27
CA TRP A 282 5.16 -12.67 -17.60
C TRP A 282 5.89 -13.99 -17.50
N ARG A 283 5.20 -14.99 -16.98
CA ARG A 283 5.59 -16.36 -17.19
C ARG A 283 4.92 -16.80 -18.51
N ARG A 284 5.74 -17.11 -19.51
CA ARG A 284 5.28 -17.78 -20.74
C ARG A 284 4.81 -19.19 -20.43
#